data_2326f178099f805acf149ffeacddd364
#
_entry.id   2326f178099f805acf149ffeacddd364
#
_cell.length_a   1.000
_cell.length_b   1.000
_cell.length_c   1.000
_cell.angle_alpha   90.00
_cell.angle_beta   90.00
_cell.angle_gamma   90.00
#
_symmetry.space_group_name_H-M   'P 1'
#
loop_
_entity.id
_entity.type
_entity.pdbx_description
1 polymer ?
#
loop_
_entity_poly.entity_id
_entity_poly.type
_entity_poly.pdbx_seq_one_letter_code
_entity_poly.pdbx_strand_id
1 'polypeptide(L)'
;MLEKNAFTGGRCSLIHHEGHRFDQGPSLLLLPRLFHLTFEELGTSLEAEGVELLKCDPNYNIWFGDGERVLLSSDLATMKQEIEKWEGKDGYERYLAFLQESHKHYELSVSHVLLRNFETLASMLRWSFLQHLLALHPFESIWTRASKYFWTERLRRVFTFGSMYMGMSPFDAPGTYSLLQYTELAEGVWYPVGGFHRVVEALVEVGKRFGVEYRLATGVEAILLDNDGAKAKGVRLENGEVLEADIVVNNSDLVYAYNELLPKSSYAEALNERPGSCSSISFYWALSEKVPALQPHNIFLADDYRESFDSIFKKQLIPDEPSFYVNVPSRIDPTAAPPTGDSIVVLVPVGHLVEKSHSNGQTTSPKNTNGPSISSASPSNQTGITPTATQDWPAMIALARTTILRTIKARTGVDLAPLIAHELTNDPLSWRDRFNLDKGAILGLSHSFFNVLSFRPSTRARRPHWLDGKLGAGVLERIASVVVDVGRGKAKDVRGLYMVGASAHPGTGVPIVLAGGRLVAQQILEDEGMEALWTGEGKESVVKDERLDRIDKPFWLDDSKSWIFVIFMVMAVPWVFGAMFWWNV
;
A
#
# COMPACT_ATOMS: atom_id res chain seq x y z
N MET A 1 -2.23 7.59 23.21
CA MET A 1 -2.66 7.20 21.86
C MET A 1 -4.17 6.98 21.87
N LEU A 2 -4.88 7.48 20.85
CA LEU A 2 -6.34 7.34 20.72
C LEU A 2 -6.63 6.43 19.53
N GLU A 3 -7.54 5.48 19.68
CA GLU A 3 -7.96 4.55 18.64
C GLU A 3 -9.49 4.38 18.67
N LYS A 4 -10.14 4.58 17.52
CA LYS A 4 -11.59 4.43 17.35
C LYS A 4 -12.09 3.01 17.65
N ASN A 5 -11.31 2.00 17.21
CA ASN A 5 -11.64 0.59 17.42
C ASN A 5 -11.25 0.12 18.82
N ALA A 6 -11.82 -0.99 19.27
CA ALA A 6 -11.47 -1.62 20.54
C ALA A 6 -10.16 -2.43 20.50
N PHE A 7 -9.37 -2.28 19.42
CA PHE A 7 -8.11 -2.99 19.18
C PHE A 7 -7.09 -2.08 18.49
N THR A 8 -5.82 -2.38 18.63
CA THR A 8 -4.71 -1.66 17.97
C THR A 8 -4.42 -2.21 16.57
N GLY A 9 -3.64 -1.46 15.78
CA GLY A 9 -3.11 -1.91 14.49
C GLY A 9 -4.01 -1.66 13.28
N GLY A 10 -5.27 -1.26 13.49
CA GLY A 10 -6.19 -0.98 12.39
C GLY A 10 -6.33 -2.19 11.45
N ARG A 11 -5.95 -2.05 10.17
CA ARG A 11 -5.95 -3.16 9.20
C ARG A 11 -4.93 -4.26 9.52
N CYS A 12 -3.88 -3.96 10.26
CA CYS A 12 -2.93 -4.93 10.79
C CYS A 12 -3.44 -5.53 12.11
N SER A 13 -4.62 -6.16 12.06
CA SER A 13 -5.29 -6.80 13.17
C SER A 13 -5.69 -8.24 12.81
N LEU A 14 -6.16 -8.98 13.79
CA LEU A 14 -6.57 -10.37 13.64
C LEU A 14 -8.09 -10.52 13.77
N ILE A 15 -8.61 -11.49 13.06
CA ILE A 15 -9.97 -12.01 13.22
C ILE A 15 -9.85 -13.40 13.84
N HIS A 16 -10.63 -13.66 14.89
CA HIS A 16 -10.69 -14.97 15.56
C HIS A 16 -12.09 -15.56 15.48
N HIS A 17 -12.17 -16.84 15.18
CA HIS A 17 -13.43 -17.59 15.18
C HIS A 17 -13.16 -19.06 15.49
N GLU A 18 -13.69 -19.56 16.63
CA GLU A 18 -13.65 -20.97 17.02
C GLU A 18 -12.28 -21.67 16.83
N GLY A 19 -11.20 -21.03 17.26
CA GLY A 19 -9.83 -21.54 17.14
C GLY A 19 -9.16 -21.24 15.79
N HIS A 20 -9.87 -20.67 14.83
CA HIS A 20 -9.31 -20.12 13.62
C HIS A 20 -8.83 -18.68 13.83
N ARG A 21 -7.67 -18.34 13.25
CA ARG A 21 -7.09 -17.01 13.25
C ARG A 21 -6.81 -16.56 11.81
N PHE A 22 -7.17 -15.33 11.49
CA PHE A 22 -6.98 -14.73 10.18
C PHE A 22 -6.30 -13.37 10.32
N ASP A 23 -5.27 -13.13 9.53
CA ASP A 23 -4.74 -11.79 9.36
C ASP A 23 -5.72 -10.95 8.52
N GLN A 24 -6.20 -9.83 9.08
CA GLN A 24 -7.21 -9.02 8.41
C GLN A 24 -6.65 -8.26 7.21
N GLY A 25 -5.39 -7.89 7.22
CA GLY A 25 -4.72 -7.14 6.18
C GLY A 25 -3.41 -7.80 5.73
N PRO A 26 -2.25 -7.37 6.24
CA PRO A 26 -0.97 -7.89 5.81
C PRO A 26 -0.77 -9.34 6.27
N SER A 27 -0.26 -10.18 5.36
CA SER A 27 0.08 -11.59 5.60
C SER A 27 1.50 -11.94 5.15
N LEU A 28 2.20 -10.98 4.52
CA LEU A 28 3.55 -11.11 3.99
C LEU A 28 4.46 -10.12 4.71
N LEU A 29 5.43 -10.60 5.49
CA LEU A 29 6.47 -9.74 6.04
C LEU A 29 7.62 -9.68 5.03
N LEU A 30 7.71 -8.54 4.37
CA LEU A 30 8.75 -8.19 3.40
C LEU A 30 9.61 -7.06 3.97
N LEU A 31 10.80 -6.83 3.41
CA LEU A 31 11.76 -5.83 3.91
C LEU A 31 12.08 -6.05 5.42
N PRO A 32 12.49 -7.24 5.86
CA PRO A 32 12.72 -7.55 7.27
C PRO A 32 13.70 -6.58 7.92
N ARG A 33 14.66 -6.05 7.14
CA ARG A 33 15.63 -5.04 7.60
C ARG A 33 14.98 -3.82 8.23
N LEU A 34 13.84 -3.33 7.70
CA LEU A 34 13.15 -2.16 8.27
C LEU A 34 12.47 -2.46 9.60
N PHE A 35 12.02 -3.70 9.81
CA PHE A 35 11.48 -4.13 11.10
C PHE A 35 12.61 -4.21 12.15
N HIS A 36 13.72 -4.87 11.83
CA HIS A 36 14.87 -4.95 12.72
C HIS A 36 15.38 -3.55 13.08
N LEU A 37 15.57 -2.67 12.08
CA LEU A 37 15.99 -1.29 12.29
C LEU A 37 15.06 -0.54 13.26
N THR A 38 13.73 -0.71 13.10
CA THR A 38 12.75 -0.05 13.97
C THR A 38 12.91 -0.48 15.42
N PHE A 39 13.04 -1.79 15.69
CA PHE A 39 13.19 -2.29 17.05
C PHE A 39 14.58 -1.95 17.64
N GLU A 40 15.64 -1.97 16.85
CA GLU A 40 16.98 -1.54 17.27
C GLU A 40 17.01 -0.05 17.67
N GLU A 41 16.37 0.83 16.90
CA GLU A 41 16.25 2.25 17.23
C GLU A 41 15.39 2.51 18.48
N LEU A 42 14.47 1.59 18.80
CA LEU A 42 13.72 1.58 20.07
C LEU A 42 14.49 0.95 21.23
N GLY A 43 15.73 0.51 21.01
CA GLY A 43 16.59 -0.07 22.04
C GLY A 43 16.27 -1.53 22.40
N THR A 44 15.65 -2.29 21.50
CA THR A 44 15.25 -3.69 21.68
C THR A 44 15.44 -4.49 20.37
N SER A 45 14.88 -5.70 20.28
CA SER A 45 14.84 -6.50 19.05
C SER A 45 13.49 -7.22 18.93
N LEU A 46 13.16 -7.69 17.73
CA LEU A 46 11.95 -8.48 17.48
C LEU A 46 11.89 -9.70 18.41
N GLU A 47 13.01 -10.41 18.52
CA GLU A 47 13.15 -11.62 19.35
C GLU A 47 12.98 -11.29 20.84
N ALA A 48 13.58 -10.19 21.31
CA ALA A 48 13.45 -9.75 22.72
C ALA A 48 12.01 -9.36 23.05
N GLU A 49 11.24 -8.90 22.08
CA GLU A 49 9.81 -8.60 22.21
C GLU A 49 8.91 -9.82 21.94
N GLY A 50 9.49 -11.00 21.75
CA GLY A 50 8.74 -12.25 21.57
C GLY A 50 8.09 -12.38 20.18
N VAL A 51 8.62 -11.70 19.17
CA VAL A 51 8.20 -11.84 17.77
C VAL A 51 9.11 -12.84 17.07
N GLU A 52 8.64 -14.07 16.97
CA GLU A 52 9.31 -15.13 16.20
C GLU A 52 8.90 -15.04 14.73
N LEU A 53 9.87 -15.03 13.81
CA LEU A 53 9.64 -14.99 12.38
C LEU A 53 9.94 -16.34 11.73
N LEU A 54 8.99 -16.88 10.99
CA LEU A 54 9.15 -18.08 10.19
C LEU A 54 9.29 -17.71 8.71
N LYS A 55 10.28 -18.29 8.03
CA LYS A 55 10.47 -18.09 6.60
C LYS A 55 9.56 -19.04 5.81
N CYS A 56 8.80 -18.50 4.87
CA CYS A 56 7.94 -19.28 3.98
C CYS A 56 8.79 -19.91 2.87
N ASP A 57 8.64 -21.21 2.67
CA ASP A 57 9.25 -21.94 1.55
C ASP A 57 8.28 -23.03 1.09
N PRO A 58 7.76 -22.97 -0.14
CA PRO A 58 7.98 -21.91 -1.15
C PRO A 58 7.40 -20.56 -0.74
N ASN A 59 7.93 -19.47 -1.33
CA ASN A 59 7.39 -18.14 -1.14
C ASN A 59 5.97 -18.02 -1.70
N TYR A 60 5.77 -18.50 -2.95
CA TYR A 60 4.47 -18.50 -3.63
C TYR A 60 4.27 -19.73 -4.49
N ASN A 61 3.01 -20.12 -4.61
CA ASN A 61 2.53 -21.04 -5.62
C ASN A 61 1.60 -20.26 -6.58
N ILE A 62 2.01 -20.09 -7.83
CA ILE A 62 1.29 -19.28 -8.83
C ILE A 62 0.57 -20.19 -9.80
N TRP A 63 -0.75 -20.07 -9.86
CA TRP A 63 -1.64 -20.90 -10.64
C TRP A 63 -2.14 -20.20 -11.91
N PHE A 64 -2.09 -20.89 -13.04
CA PHE A 64 -2.55 -20.42 -14.34
C PHE A 64 -3.83 -21.17 -14.80
N GLY A 65 -4.55 -20.60 -15.76
CA GLY A 65 -5.80 -21.15 -16.26
C GLY A 65 -5.67 -22.49 -16.99
N ASP A 66 -4.51 -22.77 -17.57
CA ASP A 66 -4.20 -24.05 -18.22
C ASP A 66 -3.84 -25.19 -17.24
N GLY A 67 -3.94 -24.96 -15.92
CA GLY A 67 -3.63 -25.93 -14.88
C GLY A 67 -2.12 -25.99 -14.52
N GLU A 68 -1.27 -25.28 -15.23
CA GLU A 68 0.15 -25.18 -14.91
C GLU A 68 0.38 -24.25 -13.71
N ARG A 69 1.50 -24.46 -13.05
CA ARG A 69 1.92 -23.64 -11.91
C ARG A 69 3.39 -23.27 -11.99
N VAL A 70 3.74 -22.14 -11.37
CA VAL A 70 5.10 -21.70 -11.13
C VAL A 70 5.33 -21.58 -9.63
N LEU A 71 6.38 -22.20 -9.15
CA LEU A 71 6.79 -22.13 -7.75
C LEU A 71 7.85 -21.04 -7.61
N LEU A 72 7.64 -20.08 -6.71
CA LEU A 72 8.66 -19.10 -6.35
C LEU A 72 9.26 -19.45 -5.00
N SER A 73 10.57 -19.45 -4.92
CA SER A 73 11.35 -19.74 -3.72
C SER A 73 12.56 -18.80 -3.62
N SER A 74 13.10 -18.64 -2.44
CA SER A 74 14.40 -18.00 -2.24
C SER A 74 15.57 -18.96 -2.45
N ASP A 75 15.29 -20.26 -2.73
CA ASP A 75 16.32 -21.22 -3.13
C ASP A 75 16.64 -21.08 -4.62
N LEU A 76 17.91 -20.74 -4.92
CA LEU A 76 18.37 -20.51 -6.30
C LEU A 76 18.33 -21.78 -7.17
N ALA A 77 18.47 -22.98 -6.59
CA ALA A 77 18.42 -24.22 -7.34
C ALA A 77 16.99 -24.53 -7.81
N THR A 78 16.01 -24.33 -6.94
CA THR A 78 14.59 -24.42 -7.25
C THR A 78 14.21 -23.40 -8.32
N MET A 79 14.62 -22.12 -8.14
CA MET A 79 14.34 -21.07 -9.11
C MET A 79 14.96 -21.34 -10.48
N LYS A 80 16.17 -21.92 -10.51
CA LYS A 80 16.78 -22.31 -11.79
C LYS A 80 15.91 -23.30 -12.55
N GLN A 81 15.43 -24.34 -11.89
CA GLN A 81 14.56 -25.36 -12.51
C GLN A 81 13.26 -24.74 -13.01
N GLU A 82 12.62 -23.90 -12.18
CA GLU A 82 11.37 -23.23 -12.54
C GLU A 82 11.53 -22.27 -13.74
N ILE A 83 12.59 -21.47 -13.76
CA ILE A 83 12.83 -20.53 -14.86
C ILE A 83 13.21 -21.27 -16.14
N GLU A 84 14.13 -22.27 -16.08
CA GLU A 84 14.54 -23.02 -17.25
C GLU A 84 13.39 -23.83 -17.88
N LYS A 85 12.41 -24.27 -17.09
CA LYS A 85 11.19 -24.92 -17.59
C LYS A 85 10.45 -24.04 -18.61
N TRP A 86 10.42 -22.72 -18.41
CA TRP A 86 9.60 -21.79 -19.20
C TRP A 86 10.40 -20.95 -20.21
N GLU A 87 11.64 -20.63 -19.92
CA GLU A 87 12.51 -19.73 -20.68
C GLU A 87 13.72 -20.40 -21.32
N GLY A 88 13.90 -21.71 -21.06
CA GLY A 88 15.11 -22.42 -21.47
C GLY A 88 16.34 -22.06 -20.60
N LYS A 89 17.50 -22.65 -20.92
CA LYS A 89 18.72 -22.50 -20.12
C LYS A 89 19.19 -21.06 -19.94
N ASP A 90 19.10 -20.25 -21.00
CA ASP A 90 19.52 -18.85 -20.96
C ASP A 90 18.57 -17.97 -20.12
N GLY A 91 17.37 -18.48 -19.83
CA GLY A 91 16.39 -17.79 -19.00
C GLY A 91 16.89 -17.53 -17.58
N TYR A 92 17.66 -18.47 -17.02
CA TYR A 92 18.16 -18.30 -15.67
C TYR A 92 19.19 -17.17 -15.52
N GLU A 93 20.06 -16.96 -16.53
CA GLU A 93 20.98 -15.83 -16.53
C GLU A 93 20.23 -14.49 -16.57
N ARG A 94 19.15 -14.42 -17.38
CA ARG A 94 18.29 -13.22 -17.44
C ARG A 94 17.54 -12.99 -16.14
N TYR A 95 17.10 -14.05 -15.46
CA TYR A 95 16.51 -13.96 -14.13
C TYR A 95 17.50 -13.39 -13.10
N LEU A 96 18.75 -13.85 -13.09
CA LEU A 96 19.78 -13.30 -12.20
C LEU A 96 20.07 -11.83 -12.51
N ALA A 97 20.08 -11.44 -13.78
CA ALA A 97 20.23 -10.04 -14.18
C ALA A 97 19.03 -9.16 -13.73
N PHE A 98 17.82 -9.68 -13.82
CA PHE A 98 16.62 -9.03 -13.29
C PHE A 98 16.69 -8.88 -11.75
N LEU A 99 17.14 -9.92 -11.05
CA LEU A 99 17.28 -9.89 -9.60
C LEU A 99 18.37 -8.90 -9.16
N GLN A 100 19.45 -8.77 -9.92
CA GLN A 100 20.50 -7.77 -9.69
C GLN A 100 19.98 -6.34 -9.89
N GLU A 101 19.16 -6.08 -10.92
CA GLU A 101 18.51 -4.78 -11.09
C GLU A 101 17.54 -4.50 -9.94
N SER A 102 16.76 -5.50 -9.54
CA SER A 102 15.81 -5.39 -8.43
C SER A 102 16.52 -5.11 -7.10
N HIS A 103 17.69 -5.71 -6.86
CA HIS A 103 18.56 -5.39 -5.74
C HIS A 103 19.01 -3.92 -5.75
N LYS A 104 19.44 -3.43 -6.91
CA LYS A 104 19.82 -2.02 -7.05
C LYS A 104 18.65 -1.09 -6.73
N HIS A 105 17.45 -1.40 -7.21
CA HIS A 105 16.23 -0.65 -6.87
C HIS A 105 15.94 -0.70 -5.36
N TYR A 106 16.14 -1.86 -4.73
CA TYR A 106 15.95 -2.04 -3.29
C TYR A 106 16.90 -1.17 -2.48
N GLU A 107 18.21 -1.26 -2.70
CA GLU A 107 19.22 -0.51 -1.93
C GLU A 107 19.06 1.00 -2.12
N LEU A 108 18.86 1.47 -3.36
CA LEU A 108 18.65 2.88 -3.64
C LEU A 108 17.35 3.41 -3.03
N SER A 109 16.28 2.63 -3.07
CA SER A 109 15.00 3.02 -2.48
C SER A 109 15.07 3.09 -0.96
N VAL A 110 15.68 2.12 -0.30
CA VAL A 110 15.83 2.13 1.17
C VAL A 110 16.67 3.35 1.58
N SER A 111 17.86 3.52 0.98
CA SER A 111 18.82 4.54 1.42
C SER A 111 18.43 5.97 1.05
N HIS A 112 17.82 6.18 -0.12
CA HIS A 112 17.58 7.52 -0.66
C HIS A 112 16.12 7.95 -0.69
N VAL A 113 15.17 7.03 -0.48
CA VAL A 113 13.73 7.32 -0.53
C VAL A 113 13.04 7.01 0.81
N LEU A 114 13.08 5.77 1.29
CA LEU A 114 12.26 5.32 2.42
C LEU A 114 12.74 5.91 3.76
N LEU A 115 14.04 6.12 3.92
CA LEU A 115 14.66 6.68 5.12
C LEU A 115 14.97 8.19 4.99
N ARG A 116 14.45 8.86 3.96
CA ARG A 116 14.66 10.29 3.70
C ARG A 116 13.33 11.02 3.51
N ASN A 117 13.25 12.24 4.02
CA ASN A 117 12.06 13.07 3.84
C ASN A 117 12.10 13.90 2.56
N PHE A 118 10.91 14.09 1.94
CA PHE A 118 10.72 14.86 0.70
C PHE A 118 9.64 15.95 0.90
N GLU A 119 9.89 16.89 1.80
CA GLU A 119 8.95 17.94 2.18
C GLU A 119 8.67 18.96 1.06
N THR A 120 9.61 19.16 0.16
CA THR A 120 9.51 20.15 -0.92
C THR A 120 9.99 19.57 -2.24
N LEU A 121 9.57 20.17 -3.37
CA LEU A 121 10.10 19.81 -4.68
C LEU A 121 11.62 19.99 -4.75
N ALA A 122 12.18 20.98 -4.04
CA ALA A 122 13.62 21.17 -3.95
C ALA A 122 14.34 19.96 -3.30
N SER A 123 13.65 19.18 -2.48
CA SER A 123 14.21 17.94 -1.92
C SER A 123 14.52 16.89 -2.99
N MET A 124 13.85 16.91 -4.14
CA MET A 124 14.13 16.04 -5.29
C MET A 124 15.38 16.48 -6.07
N LEU A 125 15.86 17.72 -5.88
CA LEU A 125 17.04 18.24 -6.54
C LEU A 125 18.34 17.93 -5.79
N ARG A 126 18.27 17.15 -4.70
CA ARG A 126 19.49 16.71 -3.99
C ARG A 126 20.36 15.88 -4.93
N TRP A 127 21.64 16.22 -5.01
CA TRP A 127 22.57 15.51 -5.88
C TRP A 127 22.62 14.01 -5.61
N SER A 128 22.60 13.64 -4.33
CA SER A 128 22.54 12.23 -3.90
C SER A 128 21.31 11.47 -4.41
N PHE A 129 20.23 12.14 -4.75
CA PHE A 129 19.04 11.54 -5.35
C PHE A 129 19.08 11.60 -6.88
N LEU A 130 19.44 12.77 -7.45
CA LEU A 130 19.44 12.96 -8.92
C LEU A 130 20.35 11.98 -9.65
N GLN A 131 21.53 11.69 -9.11
CA GLN A 131 22.46 10.74 -9.74
C GLN A 131 21.90 9.30 -9.82
N HIS A 132 20.93 8.96 -8.97
CA HIS A 132 20.31 7.64 -8.94
C HIS A 132 18.92 7.60 -9.58
N LEU A 133 18.32 8.76 -9.88
CA LEU A 133 16.95 8.85 -10.40
C LEU A 133 16.74 7.99 -11.65
N LEU A 134 17.66 8.06 -12.62
CA LEU A 134 17.55 7.27 -13.85
C LEU A 134 17.73 5.77 -13.60
N ALA A 135 18.55 5.40 -12.61
CA ALA A 135 18.77 4.00 -12.24
C ALA A 135 17.55 3.37 -11.55
N LEU A 136 16.64 4.18 -11.00
CA LEU A 136 15.39 3.74 -10.40
C LEU A 136 14.28 3.50 -11.43
N HIS A 137 14.48 3.85 -12.69
CA HIS A 137 13.50 3.68 -13.78
C HIS A 137 12.07 4.16 -13.43
N PRO A 138 11.86 5.38 -12.91
CA PRO A 138 10.56 5.84 -12.43
C PRO A 138 9.54 6.07 -13.57
N PHE A 139 10.00 6.19 -14.81
CA PHE A 139 9.19 6.49 -16.00
C PHE A 139 8.86 5.25 -16.84
N GLU A 140 9.45 4.09 -16.54
CA GLU A 140 9.09 2.82 -17.17
C GLU A 140 8.20 2.02 -16.21
N SER A 141 7.23 1.27 -16.75
CA SER A 141 6.43 0.38 -15.91
C SER A 141 7.20 -0.88 -15.53
N ILE A 142 6.78 -1.52 -14.42
CA ILE A 142 7.36 -2.80 -14.00
C ILE A 142 7.16 -3.88 -15.08
N TRP A 143 6.04 -3.83 -15.82
CA TRP A 143 5.79 -4.69 -16.98
C TRP A 143 6.84 -4.48 -18.08
N THR A 144 7.10 -3.24 -18.42
CA THR A 144 8.11 -2.89 -19.44
C THR A 144 9.49 -3.35 -19.00
N ARG A 145 9.83 -3.16 -17.71
CA ARG A 145 11.13 -3.64 -17.17
C ARG A 145 11.22 -5.16 -17.22
N ALA A 146 10.25 -5.88 -16.69
CA ALA A 146 10.22 -7.35 -16.70
C ALA A 146 10.30 -7.91 -18.13
N SER A 147 9.68 -7.24 -19.11
CA SER A 147 9.70 -7.65 -20.52
C SER A 147 11.10 -7.62 -21.16
N LYS A 148 12.07 -6.92 -20.57
CA LYS A 148 13.48 -6.91 -21.03
C LYS A 148 14.23 -8.18 -20.62
N TYR A 149 13.76 -8.87 -19.59
CA TYR A 149 14.40 -10.05 -19.02
C TYR A 149 13.64 -11.34 -19.32
N PHE A 150 12.31 -11.30 -19.37
CA PHE A 150 11.45 -12.46 -19.56
C PHE A 150 10.75 -12.41 -20.91
N TRP A 151 10.93 -13.45 -21.71
CA TRP A 151 10.41 -13.52 -23.08
C TRP A 151 9.01 -14.13 -23.12
N THR A 152 8.70 -15.03 -22.20
CA THR A 152 7.35 -15.59 -22.09
C THR A 152 6.42 -14.65 -21.32
N GLU A 153 5.19 -14.53 -21.77
CA GLU A 153 4.17 -13.75 -21.05
C GLU A 153 3.91 -14.31 -19.65
N ARG A 154 4.01 -15.64 -19.51
CA ARG A 154 3.85 -16.33 -18.23
C ARG A 154 4.80 -15.75 -17.18
N LEU A 155 6.10 -15.71 -17.43
CA LEU A 155 7.05 -15.18 -16.47
C LEU A 155 6.95 -13.65 -16.31
N ARG A 156 6.56 -12.90 -17.35
CA ARG A 156 6.24 -11.47 -17.17
C ARG A 156 5.11 -11.27 -16.15
N ARG A 157 4.05 -12.07 -16.22
CA ARG A 157 2.95 -12.04 -15.21
C ARG A 157 3.46 -12.42 -13.83
N VAL A 158 4.28 -13.47 -13.71
CA VAL A 158 4.89 -13.92 -12.46
C VAL A 158 5.71 -12.82 -11.79
N PHE A 159 6.53 -12.08 -12.55
CA PHE A 159 7.42 -11.07 -11.97
C PHE A 159 6.83 -9.64 -11.96
N THR A 160 5.54 -9.50 -12.21
CA THR A 160 4.87 -8.19 -12.17
C THR A 160 3.61 -8.15 -11.32
N PHE A 161 3.03 -9.30 -10.93
CA PHE A 161 1.80 -9.32 -10.11
C PHE A 161 1.98 -8.60 -8.76
N GLY A 162 3.20 -8.56 -8.23
CA GLY A 162 3.53 -7.87 -6.96
C GLY A 162 3.18 -6.38 -6.95
N SER A 163 2.93 -5.74 -8.11
CA SER A 163 2.39 -4.38 -8.18
C SER A 163 1.04 -4.23 -7.46
N MET A 164 0.29 -5.33 -7.31
CA MET A 164 -0.97 -5.36 -6.57
C MET A 164 -0.79 -5.05 -5.09
N TYR A 165 0.38 -5.35 -4.50
CA TYR A 165 0.71 -5.00 -3.11
C TYR A 165 0.80 -3.48 -2.90
N MET A 166 1.05 -2.74 -3.99
CA MET A 166 1.04 -1.28 -4.00
C MET A 166 -0.32 -0.72 -4.47
N GLY A 167 -1.30 -1.60 -4.73
CA GLY A 167 -2.61 -1.23 -5.22
C GLY A 167 -2.58 -0.61 -6.61
N MET A 168 -1.73 -1.12 -7.49
CA MET A 168 -1.51 -0.59 -8.84
C MET A 168 -1.52 -1.67 -9.92
N SER A 169 -1.85 -1.26 -11.14
CA SER A 169 -1.65 -2.06 -12.35
C SER A 169 -0.15 -2.20 -12.66
N PRO A 170 0.34 -3.39 -13.06
CA PRO A 170 1.73 -3.58 -13.45
C PRO A 170 2.12 -2.78 -14.70
N PHE A 171 1.14 -2.32 -15.47
CA PHE A 171 1.33 -1.52 -16.67
C PHE A 171 1.57 -0.03 -16.35
N ASP A 172 1.19 0.42 -15.13
CA ASP A 172 1.30 1.81 -14.68
C ASP A 172 2.25 1.95 -13.48
N ALA A 173 2.51 0.88 -12.73
CA ALA A 173 3.42 0.88 -11.58
C ALA A 173 4.86 1.13 -12.04
N PRO A 174 5.59 2.11 -11.46
CA PRO A 174 6.98 2.37 -11.79
C PRO A 174 7.89 1.15 -11.68
N GLY A 175 8.87 1.04 -12.56
CA GLY A 175 9.84 -0.07 -12.61
C GLY A 175 10.63 -0.24 -11.32
N THR A 176 10.80 0.82 -10.55
CA THR A 176 11.41 0.80 -9.20
C THR A 176 10.78 -0.25 -8.30
N TYR A 177 9.48 -0.54 -8.46
CA TYR A 177 8.78 -1.51 -7.60
C TYR A 177 9.21 -2.97 -7.80
N SER A 178 10.13 -3.26 -8.74
CA SER A 178 10.83 -4.54 -8.79
C SER A 178 11.67 -4.80 -7.52
N LEU A 179 11.91 -3.77 -6.69
CA LEU A 179 12.50 -3.96 -5.35
C LEU A 179 11.76 -5.02 -4.53
N LEU A 180 10.43 -5.17 -4.73
CA LEU A 180 9.64 -6.20 -4.06
C LEU A 180 10.07 -7.60 -4.47
N GLN A 181 10.40 -7.83 -5.75
CA GLN A 181 10.91 -9.12 -6.20
C GLN A 181 12.26 -9.47 -5.57
N TYR A 182 13.11 -8.46 -5.31
CA TYR A 182 14.36 -8.72 -4.59
C TYR A 182 14.11 -9.16 -3.15
N THR A 183 13.28 -8.42 -2.40
CA THR A 183 13.00 -8.79 -1.01
C THR A 183 12.29 -10.14 -0.90
N GLU A 184 11.38 -10.46 -1.83
CA GLU A 184 10.70 -11.76 -1.86
C GLU A 184 11.65 -12.92 -2.18
N LEU A 185 12.48 -12.78 -3.22
CA LEU A 185 13.24 -13.87 -3.80
C LEU A 185 14.66 -14.01 -3.25
N ALA A 186 15.24 -12.94 -2.69
CA ALA A 186 16.55 -12.97 -2.06
C ALA A 186 16.49 -13.03 -0.53
N GLU A 187 15.67 -12.16 0.11
CA GLU A 187 15.51 -12.14 1.57
C GLU A 187 14.46 -13.17 2.02
N GLY A 188 13.45 -13.42 1.19
CA GLY A 188 12.34 -14.33 1.43
C GLY A 188 11.10 -13.64 1.99
N VAL A 189 10.00 -14.37 1.99
CA VAL A 189 8.75 -13.99 2.63
C VAL A 189 8.74 -14.56 4.03
N TRP A 190 8.45 -13.73 5.02
CA TRP A 190 8.42 -14.11 6.43
C TRP A 190 7.02 -13.99 7.01
N TYR A 191 6.75 -14.74 8.07
CA TYR A 191 5.48 -14.70 8.79
C TYR A 191 5.72 -14.72 10.31
N PRO A 192 5.14 -13.78 11.08
CA PRO A 192 5.24 -13.78 12.54
C PRO A 192 4.36 -14.87 13.16
N VAL A 193 4.92 -15.71 14.02
CA VAL A 193 4.16 -16.69 14.80
C VAL A 193 3.12 -15.96 15.65
N GLY A 194 1.89 -16.43 15.59
CA GLY A 194 0.77 -15.73 16.24
C GLY A 194 0.07 -14.71 15.36
N GLY A 195 0.47 -14.56 14.08
CA GLY A 195 -0.12 -13.63 13.11
C GLY A 195 0.60 -12.28 13.05
N PHE A 196 0.35 -11.52 12.01
CA PHE A 196 1.08 -10.27 11.73
C PHE A 196 0.89 -9.21 12.84
N HIS A 197 -0.22 -9.26 13.56
CA HIS A 197 -0.51 -8.35 14.68
C HIS A 197 0.51 -8.45 15.84
N ARG A 198 1.26 -9.57 15.96
CA ARG A 198 2.32 -9.72 16.97
C ARG A 198 3.36 -8.60 16.93
N VAL A 199 3.67 -8.09 15.73
CA VAL A 199 4.56 -6.93 15.57
C VAL A 199 3.93 -5.68 16.20
N VAL A 200 2.62 -5.49 16.04
CA VAL A 200 1.90 -4.34 16.63
C VAL A 200 1.84 -4.47 18.14
N GLU A 201 1.54 -5.66 18.67
CA GLU A 201 1.53 -5.92 20.10
C GLU A 201 2.90 -5.63 20.75
N ALA A 202 3.99 -6.07 20.10
CA ALA A 202 5.34 -5.78 20.54
C ALA A 202 5.61 -4.26 20.62
N LEU A 203 5.21 -3.50 19.59
CA LEU A 203 5.33 -2.03 19.62
C LEU A 203 4.47 -1.38 20.71
N VAL A 204 3.28 -1.92 20.97
CA VAL A 204 2.42 -1.46 22.09
C VAL A 204 3.10 -1.68 23.42
N GLU A 205 3.69 -2.85 23.66
CA GLU A 205 4.41 -3.15 24.90
C GLU A 205 5.66 -2.26 25.07
N VAL A 206 6.41 -2.02 23.99
CA VAL A 206 7.50 -1.03 24.00
C VAL A 206 6.97 0.34 24.41
N GLY A 207 5.88 0.81 23.76
CA GLY A 207 5.26 2.10 24.08
C GLY A 207 4.84 2.22 25.54
N LYS A 208 4.23 1.18 26.11
CA LYS A 208 3.84 1.15 27.54
C LYS A 208 5.04 1.33 28.47
N ARG A 209 6.20 0.71 28.14
CA ARG A 209 7.44 0.89 28.93
C ARG A 209 7.95 2.33 28.91
N PHE A 210 7.64 3.08 27.84
CA PHE A 210 7.92 4.52 27.73
C PHE A 210 6.77 5.41 28.22
N GLY A 211 5.75 4.86 28.88
CA GLY A 211 4.64 5.62 29.47
C GLY A 211 3.54 6.03 28.49
N VAL A 212 3.46 5.40 27.32
CA VAL A 212 2.37 5.67 26.37
C VAL A 212 1.06 5.12 26.91
N GLU A 213 0.06 5.98 27.04
CA GLU A 213 -1.31 5.61 27.37
C GLU A 213 -2.11 5.29 26.11
N TYR A 214 -2.83 4.16 26.13
CA TYR A 214 -3.68 3.71 25.03
C TYR A 214 -5.15 3.80 25.41
N ARG A 215 -5.90 4.68 24.74
CA ARG A 215 -7.36 4.80 24.89
C ARG A 215 -8.01 4.23 23.63
N LEU A 216 -8.47 2.98 23.74
CA LEU A 216 -9.20 2.26 22.69
C LEU A 216 -10.69 2.61 22.73
N ALA A 217 -11.43 2.25 21.68
CA ALA A 217 -12.85 2.61 21.51
C ALA A 217 -13.10 4.11 21.75
N THR A 218 -12.15 4.95 21.30
CA THR A 218 -12.14 6.39 21.54
C THR A 218 -11.92 7.10 20.22
N GLY A 219 -13.03 7.48 19.55
CA GLY A 219 -13.01 8.21 18.29
C GLY A 219 -12.67 9.68 18.48
N VAL A 220 -11.89 10.23 17.53
CA VAL A 220 -11.60 11.67 17.42
C VAL A 220 -12.55 12.28 16.43
N GLU A 221 -13.29 13.33 16.86
CA GLU A 221 -14.22 14.11 16.04
C GLU A 221 -13.50 15.24 15.27
N ALA A 222 -12.52 15.90 15.92
CA ALA A 222 -11.83 17.04 15.32
C ALA A 222 -10.41 17.22 15.88
N ILE A 223 -9.50 17.71 15.04
CA ILE A 223 -8.20 18.24 15.43
C ILE A 223 -8.38 19.75 15.66
N LEU A 224 -8.03 20.22 16.85
CA LEU A 224 -8.21 21.61 17.25
C LEU A 224 -6.97 22.44 16.88
N LEU A 225 -7.20 23.56 16.22
CA LEU A 225 -6.18 24.52 15.85
C LEU A 225 -6.38 25.85 16.63
N ASP A 226 -5.35 26.67 16.68
CA ASP A 226 -5.47 28.05 17.15
C ASP A 226 -6.37 28.90 16.21
N ASN A 227 -6.70 30.10 16.63
CA ASN A 227 -7.62 30.99 15.89
C ASN A 227 -7.13 31.32 14.48
N ASP A 228 -5.82 31.31 14.27
CA ASP A 228 -5.19 31.59 12.98
C ASP A 228 -4.96 30.32 12.14
N GLY A 229 -5.30 29.14 12.66
CA GLY A 229 -5.05 27.84 12.02
C GLY A 229 -3.56 27.53 11.86
N ALA A 230 -2.71 28.14 12.70
CA ALA A 230 -1.26 28.05 12.56
C ALA A 230 -0.59 27.04 13.49
N LYS A 231 -1.27 26.63 14.58
CA LYS A 231 -0.75 25.70 15.57
C LYS A 231 -1.84 24.73 16.02
N ALA A 232 -1.47 23.45 16.17
CA ALA A 232 -2.32 22.46 16.83
C ALA A 232 -2.48 22.78 18.33
N LYS A 233 -3.66 22.54 18.87
CA LYS A 233 -4.02 22.73 20.28
C LYS A 233 -4.43 21.45 20.98
N GLY A 234 -4.69 20.39 20.24
CA GLY A 234 -5.19 19.13 20.73
C GLY A 234 -6.27 18.52 19.86
N VAL A 235 -7.14 17.74 20.45
CA VAL A 235 -8.23 17.05 19.75
C VAL A 235 -9.52 17.12 20.54
N ARG A 236 -10.67 17.07 19.84
CA ARG A 236 -11.98 16.82 20.43
C ARG A 236 -12.40 15.40 20.11
N LEU A 237 -12.84 14.68 21.13
CA LEU A 237 -13.35 13.32 20.99
C LEU A 237 -14.82 13.32 20.61
N GLU A 238 -15.32 12.22 20.06
CA GLU A 238 -16.73 12.02 19.69
C GLU A 238 -17.70 12.16 20.89
N ASN A 239 -17.22 11.93 22.12
CA ASN A 239 -18.01 12.16 23.35
C ASN A 239 -18.01 13.62 23.84
N GLY A 240 -17.36 14.53 23.11
CA GLY A 240 -17.24 15.95 23.42
C GLY A 240 -16.06 16.32 24.34
N GLU A 241 -15.32 15.35 24.87
CA GLU A 241 -14.11 15.59 25.67
C GLU A 241 -13.04 16.28 24.81
N VAL A 242 -12.38 17.31 25.36
CA VAL A 242 -11.26 18.01 24.72
C VAL A 242 -9.97 17.60 25.42
N LEU A 243 -9.02 17.14 24.63
CA LEU A 243 -7.68 16.82 25.09
C LEU A 243 -6.71 17.85 24.49
N GLU A 244 -6.11 18.67 25.35
CA GLU A 244 -5.07 19.60 24.94
C GLU A 244 -3.75 18.85 24.70
N ALA A 245 -3.01 19.27 23.65
CA ALA A 245 -1.72 18.72 23.32
C ALA A 245 -0.86 19.75 22.55
N ASP A 246 0.43 19.75 22.82
CA ASP A 246 1.41 20.58 22.10
C ASP A 246 1.70 20.00 20.71
N ILE A 247 1.66 18.68 20.60
CA ILE A 247 1.94 17.92 19.37
C ILE A 247 0.81 16.93 19.12
N VAL A 248 0.28 16.92 17.91
CA VAL A 248 -0.71 15.96 17.41
C VAL A 248 -0.12 15.20 16.23
N VAL A 249 -0.09 13.87 16.30
CA VAL A 249 0.31 13.00 15.19
C VAL A 249 -0.92 12.25 14.69
N ASN A 250 -1.34 12.57 13.46
CA ASN A 250 -2.47 11.89 12.82
C ASN A 250 -2.00 10.67 12.04
N ASN A 251 -2.52 9.50 12.40
CA ASN A 251 -2.31 8.23 11.68
C ASN A 251 -3.62 7.68 11.06
N SER A 252 -4.74 8.40 11.14
CA SER A 252 -5.92 8.06 10.35
C SER A 252 -5.64 8.28 8.85
N ASP A 253 -6.51 7.80 7.96
CA ASP A 253 -6.33 8.10 6.54
C ASP A 253 -6.19 9.61 6.33
N LEU A 254 -5.17 10.01 5.55
CA LEU A 254 -4.80 11.41 5.42
C LEU A 254 -5.90 12.22 4.71
N VAL A 255 -6.54 11.64 3.69
CA VAL A 255 -7.63 12.31 2.95
C VAL A 255 -8.82 12.49 3.88
N TYR A 256 -9.17 11.46 4.65
CA TYR A 256 -10.19 11.54 5.70
C TYR A 256 -9.85 12.64 6.73
N ALA A 257 -8.61 12.68 7.22
CA ALA A 257 -8.21 13.66 8.23
C ALA A 257 -8.38 15.11 7.74
N TYR A 258 -8.01 15.40 6.49
CA TYR A 258 -8.16 16.73 5.92
C TYR A 258 -9.63 17.11 5.64
N ASN A 259 -10.48 16.15 5.35
CA ASN A 259 -11.89 16.43 5.01
C ASN A 259 -12.82 16.38 6.22
N GLU A 260 -12.52 15.55 7.23
CA GLU A 260 -13.42 15.28 8.35
C GLU A 260 -12.88 15.79 9.71
N LEU A 261 -11.55 15.78 9.93
CA LEU A 261 -10.98 16.15 11.22
C LEU A 261 -10.43 17.57 11.27
N LEU A 262 -10.16 18.19 10.12
CA LEU A 262 -9.59 19.52 9.99
C LEU A 262 -10.61 20.50 9.37
N PRO A 263 -10.41 21.82 9.55
CA PRO A 263 -11.22 22.82 8.85
C PRO A 263 -11.13 22.64 7.33
N LYS A 264 -12.26 22.83 6.63
CA LYS A 264 -12.34 22.73 5.17
C LYS A 264 -11.32 23.65 4.50
N SER A 265 -10.66 23.14 3.47
CA SER A 265 -9.66 23.88 2.70
C SER A 265 -9.63 23.42 1.25
N SER A 266 -9.17 24.27 0.33
CA SER A 266 -8.98 23.88 -1.08
C SER A 266 -7.97 22.74 -1.23
N TYR A 267 -7.03 22.61 -0.29
CA TYR A 267 -6.11 21.47 -0.26
C TYR A 267 -6.84 20.16 0.05
N ALA A 268 -7.78 20.16 0.99
CA ALA A 268 -8.61 18.99 1.28
C ALA A 268 -9.43 18.58 0.04
N GLU A 269 -10.06 19.55 -0.64
CA GLU A 269 -10.79 19.29 -1.89
C GLU A 269 -9.89 18.71 -2.99
N ALA A 270 -8.69 19.26 -3.17
CA ALA A 270 -7.72 18.74 -4.14
C ALA A 270 -7.21 17.33 -3.81
N LEU A 271 -7.20 16.93 -2.54
CA LEU A 271 -6.86 15.56 -2.13
C LEU A 271 -7.93 14.56 -2.57
N ASN A 272 -9.23 14.94 -2.55
CA ASN A 272 -10.33 14.08 -3.00
C ASN A 272 -10.24 13.72 -4.49
N GLU A 273 -9.63 14.59 -5.30
CA GLU A 273 -9.43 14.36 -6.73
C GLU A 273 -8.23 13.43 -7.03
N ARG A 274 -7.37 13.18 -6.03
CA ARG A 274 -6.22 12.31 -6.24
C ARG A 274 -6.65 10.85 -6.41
N PRO A 275 -6.00 10.10 -7.32
CA PRO A 275 -6.31 8.70 -7.49
C PRO A 275 -5.97 7.91 -6.22
N GLY A 276 -6.95 7.16 -5.73
CA GLY A 276 -6.75 6.16 -4.68
C GLY A 276 -6.08 4.89 -5.22
N SER A 277 -5.63 4.03 -4.32
CA SER A 277 -5.29 2.65 -4.64
C SER A 277 -6.55 1.85 -4.96
N CYS A 278 -6.39 0.60 -5.40
CA CYS A 278 -7.53 -0.32 -5.41
C CYS A 278 -8.06 -0.57 -3.98
N SER A 279 -9.25 -1.12 -3.93
CA SER A 279 -9.83 -1.74 -2.74
C SER A 279 -9.76 -3.27 -2.82
N SER A 280 -10.39 -3.98 -1.91
CA SER A 280 -10.52 -5.43 -1.96
C SER A 280 -11.86 -5.91 -1.44
N ILE A 281 -12.30 -7.06 -1.99
CA ILE A 281 -13.22 -7.96 -1.32
C ILE A 281 -12.35 -9.03 -0.68
N SER A 282 -12.48 -9.21 0.63
CA SER A 282 -11.68 -10.19 1.37
C SER A 282 -12.61 -11.20 2.04
N PHE A 283 -12.33 -12.50 1.84
CA PHE A 283 -13.05 -13.58 2.50
C PHE A 283 -12.13 -14.24 3.53
N TYR A 284 -12.70 -14.58 4.69
CA TYR A 284 -12.05 -15.28 5.78
C TYR A 284 -12.82 -16.57 6.01
N TRP A 285 -12.24 -17.68 5.58
CA TRP A 285 -12.89 -19.00 5.61
C TRP A 285 -12.27 -19.89 6.67
N ALA A 286 -13.07 -20.30 7.66
CA ALA A 286 -12.73 -21.38 8.56
C ALA A 286 -13.12 -22.70 7.90
N LEU A 287 -12.14 -23.55 7.63
CA LEU A 287 -12.38 -24.84 6.99
C LEU A 287 -12.46 -25.97 8.02
N SER A 288 -13.39 -26.91 7.79
CA SER A 288 -13.54 -28.14 8.60
C SER A 288 -12.41 -29.15 8.39
N GLU A 289 -11.70 -29.06 7.25
CA GLU A 289 -10.63 -29.99 6.86
C GLU A 289 -9.42 -29.24 6.32
N LYS A 290 -8.26 -29.91 6.34
CA LYS A 290 -7.02 -29.38 5.74
C LYS A 290 -7.05 -29.50 4.22
N VAL A 291 -6.45 -28.50 3.54
CA VAL A 291 -6.34 -28.43 2.07
C VAL A 291 -4.86 -28.46 1.65
N PRO A 292 -4.20 -29.64 1.59
CA PRO A 292 -2.77 -29.76 1.31
C PRO A 292 -2.32 -29.22 -0.07
N ALA A 293 -3.26 -29.09 -1.01
CA ALA A 293 -2.98 -28.53 -2.33
C ALA A 293 -2.57 -27.04 -2.31
N LEU A 294 -3.00 -26.31 -1.25
CA LEU A 294 -2.66 -24.89 -1.08
C LEU A 294 -1.44 -24.73 -0.18
N GLN A 295 -0.50 -23.90 -0.62
CA GLN A 295 0.69 -23.47 0.11
C GLN A 295 0.37 -22.27 1.02
N PRO A 296 1.29 -21.78 1.87
CA PRO A 296 1.07 -20.57 2.67
C PRO A 296 0.56 -19.39 1.83
N HIS A 297 1.14 -19.21 0.65
CA HIS A 297 0.78 -18.12 -0.25
C HIS A 297 0.53 -18.66 -1.66
N ASN A 298 -0.66 -18.42 -2.18
CA ASN A 298 -1.07 -18.84 -3.52
C ASN A 298 -1.60 -17.64 -4.30
N ILE A 299 -1.19 -17.54 -5.55
CA ILE A 299 -1.66 -16.51 -6.49
C ILE A 299 -2.39 -17.21 -7.64
N PHE A 300 -3.60 -16.82 -7.90
CA PHE A 300 -4.38 -17.26 -9.05
C PHE A 300 -4.43 -16.12 -10.06
N LEU A 301 -3.74 -16.27 -11.19
CA LEU A 301 -3.66 -15.21 -12.19
C LEU A 301 -4.81 -15.36 -13.21
N ALA A 302 -5.42 -14.24 -13.57
CA ALA A 302 -6.41 -14.16 -14.64
C ALA A 302 -5.79 -14.53 -16.00
N ASP A 303 -6.56 -15.16 -16.88
CA ASP A 303 -6.09 -15.49 -18.22
C ASP A 303 -5.97 -14.23 -19.08
N ASP A 304 -6.95 -13.33 -19.02
CA ASP A 304 -6.82 -11.97 -19.56
C ASP A 304 -6.25 -11.02 -18.49
N TYR A 305 -4.90 -11.03 -18.40
CA TYR A 305 -4.18 -10.31 -17.36
C TYR A 305 -4.37 -8.80 -17.45
N ARG A 306 -4.34 -8.20 -18.66
CA ARG A 306 -4.50 -6.74 -18.84
C ARG A 306 -5.92 -6.28 -18.53
N GLU A 307 -6.93 -6.97 -19.08
CA GLU A 307 -8.33 -6.61 -18.85
C GLU A 307 -8.72 -6.73 -17.37
N SER A 308 -8.14 -7.70 -16.66
CA SER A 308 -8.30 -7.83 -15.20
C SER A 308 -7.88 -6.55 -14.47
N PHE A 309 -6.74 -5.93 -14.82
CA PHE A 309 -6.32 -4.67 -14.23
C PHE A 309 -7.14 -3.47 -14.74
N ASP A 310 -7.47 -3.43 -16.01
CA ASP A 310 -8.26 -2.33 -16.58
C ASP A 310 -9.66 -2.26 -15.95
N SER A 311 -10.27 -3.39 -15.63
CA SER A 311 -11.55 -3.45 -14.90
C SER A 311 -11.44 -2.84 -13.49
N ILE A 312 -10.35 -3.12 -12.77
CA ILE A 312 -10.13 -2.59 -11.42
C ILE A 312 -9.82 -1.07 -11.46
N PHE A 313 -8.85 -0.66 -12.27
CA PHE A 313 -8.26 0.68 -12.18
C PHE A 313 -8.91 1.72 -13.09
N LYS A 314 -9.52 1.30 -14.22
CA LYS A 314 -10.21 2.21 -15.14
C LYS A 314 -11.72 2.20 -14.97
N LYS A 315 -12.32 1.02 -14.73
CA LYS A 315 -13.78 0.89 -14.58
C LYS A 315 -14.25 0.95 -13.12
N GLN A 316 -13.34 0.82 -12.16
CA GLN A 316 -13.63 0.75 -10.71
C GLN A 316 -14.60 -0.39 -10.35
N LEU A 317 -14.45 -1.55 -10.97
CA LEU A 317 -15.28 -2.72 -10.82
C LEU A 317 -14.44 -3.95 -10.46
N ILE A 318 -15.11 -5.09 -10.25
CA ILE A 318 -14.46 -6.40 -10.21
C ILE A 318 -14.31 -6.92 -11.64
N PRO A 319 -13.16 -7.54 -12.01
CA PRO A 319 -13.03 -8.26 -13.29
C PRO A 319 -13.95 -9.49 -13.34
N ASP A 320 -14.36 -9.90 -14.54
CA ASP A 320 -15.10 -11.17 -14.74
C ASP A 320 -14.27 -12.38 -14.29
N GLU A 321 -12.97 -12.33 -14.58
CA GLU A 321 -11.97 -13.30 -14.12
C GLU A 321 -10.86 -12.55 -13.34
N PRO A 322 -11.03 -12.38 -12.02
CA PRO A 322 -10.05 -11.68 -11.22
C PRO A 322 -8.77 -12.51 -11.01
N SER A 323 -7.62 -11.83 -11.00
CA SER A 323 -6.48 -12.37 -10.27
C SER A 323 -6.73 -12.19 -8.79
N PHE A 324 -6.43 -13.21 -7.98
CA PHE A 324 -6.64 -13.13 -6.54
C PHE A 324 -5.56 -13.88 -5.76
N TYR A 325 -5.41 -13.49 -4.51
CA TYR A 325 -4.46 -14.06 -3.57
C TYR A 325 -5.17 -14.92 -2.53
N VAL A 326 -4.56 -16.05 -2.19
CA VAL A 326 -5.04 -16.96 -1.13
C VAL A 326 -3.90 -17.21 -0.15
N ASN A 327 -4.11 -16.81 1.10
CA ASN A 327 -3.22 -17.10 2.21
C ASN A 327 -3.80 -18.24 3.06
N VAL A 328 -2.94 -19.19 3.43
CA VAL A 328 -3.26 -20.29 4.35
C VAL A 328 -2.27 -20.23 5.51
N PRO A 329 -2.49 -19.34 6.51
CA PRO A 329 -1.54 -19.12 7.61
C PRO A 329 -1.25 -20.39 8.40
N SER A 330 -2.20 -21.32 8.49
CA SER A 330 -2.05 -22.63 9.16
C SER A 330 -1.02 -23.57 8.51
N ARG A 331 -0.52 -23.23 7.30
CA ARG A 331 0.57 -23.96 6.64
C ARG A 331 1.93 -23.59 7.18
N ILE A 332 2.11 -22.37 7.66
CA ILE A 332 3.37 -21.86 8.22
C ILE A 332 3.30 -21.83 9.75
N ASP A 333 2.17 -21.43 10.31
CA ASP A 333 1.92 -21.41 11.75
C ASP A 333 0.71 -22.30 12.10
N PRO A 334 0.96 -23.55 12.55
CA PRO A 334 -0.14 -24.47 12.88
C PRO A 334 -1.13 -23.96 13.94
N THR A 335 -0.76 -22.94 14.72
CA THR A 335 -1.66 -22.34 15.73
C THR A 335 -2.76 -21.47 15.10
N ALA A 336 -2.70 -21.23 13.79
CA ALA A 336 -3.69 -20.41 13.10
C ALA A 336 -5.02 -21.13 12.81
N ALA A 337 -5.10 -22.45 13.03
CA ALA A 337 -6.33 -23.21 12.87
C ALA A 337 -6.38 -24.41 13.83
N PRO A 338 -7.57 -24.98 14.08
CA PRO A 338 -7.69 -26.27 14.76
C PRO A 338 -6.89 -27.37 14.04
N PRO A 339 -6.45 -28.43 14.75
CA PRO A 339 -5.61 -29.49 14.15
C PRO A 339 -6.20 -30.17 12.90
N THR A 340 -7.53 -30.21 12.80
CA THR A 340 -8.27 -30.85 11.71
C THR A 340 -8.57 -29.93 10.53
N GLY A 341 -8.53 -28.61 10.72
CA GLY A 341 -8.97 -27.61 9.74
C GLY A 341 -7.85 -26.75 9.20
N ASP A 342 -8.19 -25.80 8.36
CA ASP A 342 -7.35 -24.73 7.87
C ASP A 342 -8.06 -23.37 8.00
N SER A 343 -7.30 -22.32 8.22
CA SER A 343 -7.74 -20.94 8.05
C SER A 343 -7.32 -20.44 6.66
N ILE A 344 -8.25 -19.87 5.92
CA ILE A 344 -7.97 -19.32 4.59
C ILE A 344 -8.40 -17.85 4.54
N VAL A 345 -7.51 -17.00 4.05
CA VAL A 345 -7.81 -15.62 3.70
C VAL A 345 -7.71 -15.48 2.19
N VAL A 346 -8.79 -15.03 1.55
CA VAL A 346 -8.79 -14.73 0.11
C VAL A 346 -8.91 -13.23 -0.08
N LEU A 347 -8.00 -12.65 -0.84
CA LEU A 347 -8.01 -11.23 -1.17
C LEU A 347 -8.21 -11.06 -2.67
N VAL A 348 -9.32 -10.40 -3.03
CA VAL A 348 -9.68 -10.08 -4.41
C VAL A 348 -9.58 -8.58 -4.61
N PRO A 349 -8.63 -8.09 -5.42
CA PRO A 349 -8.57 -6.66 -5.72
C PRO A 349 -9.77 -6.23 -6.56
N VAL A 350 -10.33 -5.11 -6.18
CA VAL A 350 -11.46 -4.46 -6.87
C VAL A 350 -11.25 -2.95 -6.91
N GLY A 351 -12.02 -2.25 -7.72
CA GLY A 351 -12.03 -0.78 -7.70
C GLY A 351 -12.43 -0.22 -6.33
N HIS A 352 -11.99 1.01 -6.04
CA HIS A 352 -12.45 1.73 -4.85
C HIS A 352 -13.88 2.26 -5.03
N LEU A 353 -14.52 2.77 -3.97
CA LEU A 353 -15.85 3.39 -4.02
C LEU A 353 -15.83 4.60 -4.96
N VAL A 354 -16.84 4.69 -5.82
CA VAL A 354 -17.09 5.85 -6.67
C VAL A 354 -18.23 6.66 -6.06
N GLU A 355 -17.95 7.91 -5.69
CA GLU A 355 -18.99 8.82 -5.24
C GLU A 355 -19.92 9.16 -6.42
N LYS A 356 -21.24 9.08 -6.18
CA LYS A 356 -22.20 9.59 -7.16
C LYS A 356 -22.00 11.10 -7.24
N SER A 357 -21.55 11.59 -8.37
CA SER A 357 -21.51 13.04 -8.62
C SER A 357 -22.91 13.60 -8.35
N HIS A 358 -23.04 14.50 -7.38
CA HIS A 358 -24.26 15.28 -7.19
C HIS A 358 -24.40 16.19 -8.40
N SER A 359 -25.10 15.71 -9.44
CA SER A 359 -25.68 16.60 -10.43
C SER A 359 -26.71 17.47 -9.71
N ASN A 360 -26.44 18.77 -9.62
CA ASN A 360 -27.37 19.77 -9.14
C ASN A 360 -28.78 19.57 -9.75
N GLY A 361 -29.77 19.28 -8.92
CA GLY A 361 -31.16 19.27 -9.36
C GLY A 361 -32.12 18.60 -8.39
N GLN A 362 -32.71 19.41 -7.50
CA GLN A 362 -33.99 19.22 -6.82
C GLN A 362 -34.23 17.98 -5.94
N THR A 363 -34.21 18.24 -4.65
CA THR A 363 -34.84 17.43 -3.60
C THR A 363 -36.34 17.25 -3.87
N THR A 364 -36.75 16.01 -4.15
CA THR A 364 -38.13 15.57 -3.87
C THR A 364 -38.06 14.27 -3.09
N SER A 365 -38.45 14.33 -1.83
CA SER A 365 -38.66 13.18 -0.96
C SER A 365 -39.69 12.22 -1.56
N PRO A 366 -39.45 10.90 -1.63
CA PRO A 366 -40.54 9.98 -1.93
C PRO A 366 -41.30 9.66 -0.64
N LYS A 367 -42.61 9.91 -0.69
CA LYS A 367 -43.57 9.42 0.28
C LYS A 367 -43.65 7.88 0.25
N ASN A 368 -43.65 7.29 1.45
CA ASN A 368 -44.01 5.91 1.72
C ASN A 368 -45.33 5.52 1.03
N THR A 369 -45.31 4.43 0.27
CA THR A 369 -46.51 3.62 0.01
C THR A 369 -46.12 2.15 0.07
N ASN A 370 -46.71 1.43 1.01
CA ASN A 370 -46.66 0.01 1.22
C ASN A 370 -47.33 -0.78 0.07
N GLY A 371 -46.77 -1.92 -0.32
CA GLY A 371 -47.48 -2.96 -1.03
C GLY A 371 -46.55 -3.99 -1.66
N PRO A 372 -46.70 -5.30 -1.37
CA PRO A 372 -45.84 -6.34 -1.91
C PRO A 372 -46.35 -6.82 -3.28
N SER A 373 -45.48 -6.87 -4.26
CA SER A 373 -45.75 -7.65 -5.48
C SER A 373 -44.61 -8.63 -5.75
N ILE A 374 -44.90 -9.88 -5.52
CA ILE A 374 -44.10 -11.04 -5.95
C ILE A 374 -44.31 -11.18 -7.45
N SER A 375 -43.26 -11.07 -8.25
CA SER A 375 -43.28 -11.54 -9.63
C SER A 375 -42.19 -12.60 -9.80
N SER A 376 -42.67 -13.85 -10.00
CA SER A 376 -41.88 -15.01 -10.40
C SER A 376 -41.36 -14.81 -11.82
N ALA A 377 -40.04 -14.72 -11.98
CA ALA A 377 -39.38 -14.86 -13.28
C ALA A 377 -38.52 -16.12 -13.28
N SER A 378 -38.79 -16.96 -14.25
CA SER A 378 -38.10 -18.23 -14.54
C SER A 378 -36.60 -17.99 -14.86
N PRO A 379 -35.68 -18.94 -14.54
CA PRO A 379 -34.27 -18.79 -14.84
C PRO A 379 -34.04 -19.09 -16.34
N SER A 380 -33.69 -18.06 -17.09
CA SER A 380 -33.08 -18.22 -18.40
C SER A 380 -31.57 -18.44 -18.24
N ASN A 381 -31.07 -19.58 -18.75
CA ASN A 381 -29.65 -19.86 -18.91
C ASN A 381 -28.97 -18.74 -19.74
N GLN A 382 -28.29 -17.80 -19.08
CA GLN A 382 -27.31 -16.94 -19.71
C GLN A 382 -26.01 -17.07 -18.91
N THR A 383 -25.06 -17.80 -19.47
CA THR A 383 -23.63 -17.80 -19.11
C THR A 383 -23.01 -16.52 -19.62
N GLY A 384 -23.08 -15.47 -18.83
CA GLY A 384 -22.48 -14.17 -19.13
C GLY A 384 -23.04 -13.12 -18.18
N ILE A 385 -22.50 -13.06 -16.96
CA ILE A 385 -22.78 -11.94 -16.04
C ILE A 385 -21.87 -10.80 -16.49
N THR A 386 -22.43 -9.86 -17.25
CA THR A 386 -21.78 -8.59 -17.56
C THR A 386 -21.56 -7.83 -16.25
N PRO A 387 -20.32 -7.32 -15.95
CA PRO A 387 -20.09 -6.48 -14.78
C PRO A 387 -21.11 -5.36 -14.77
N THR A 388 -21.77 -5.14 -13.65
CA THR A 388 -22.80 -4.10 -13.55
C THR A 388 -22.14 -2.74 -13.81
N ALA A 389 -22.72 -1.92 -14.66
CA ALA A 389 -22.25 -0.54 -14.95
C ALA A 389 -22.27 0.37 -13.70
N THR A 390 -22.77 -0.15 -12.58
CA THR A 390 -22.85 0.50 -11.26
C THR A 390 -22.29 -0.45 -10.22
N GLN A 391 -21.61 0.10 -9.19
CA GLN A 391 -21.07 -0.68 -8.07
C GLN A 391 -22.20 -1.25 -7.20
N ASP A 392 -22.64 -2.46 -7.53
CA ASP A 392 -23.56 -3.28 -6.72
C ASP A 392 -22.71 -4.25 -5.88
N TRP A 393 -22.36 -3.84 -4.66
CA TRP A 393 -21.45 -4.61 -3.80
C TRP A 393 -21.98 -5.99 -3.43
N PRO A 394 -23.26 -6.20 -3.07
CA PRO A 394 -23.79 -7.53 -2.87
C PRO A 394 -23.63 -8.46 -4.08
N ALA A 395 -23.91 -7.96 -5.28
CA ALA A 395 -23.74 -8.73 -6.52
C ALA A 395 -22.25 -8.99 -6.81
N MET A 396 -21.38 -8.01 -6.59
CA MET A 396 -19.93 -8.14 -6.79
C MET A 396 -19.31 -9.15 -5.81
N ILE A 397 -19.73 -9.17 -4.55
CA ILE A 397 -19.29 -10.15 -3.54
C ILE A 397 -19.73 -11.56 -3.95
N ALA A 398 -20.98 -11.73 -4.36
CA ALA A 398 -21.49 -13.02 -4.80
C ALA A 398 -20.76 -13.55 -6.06
N LEU A 399 -20.48 -12.66 -7.02
CA LEU A 399 -19.67 -12.96 -8.21
C LEU A 399 -18.25 -13.39 -7.82
N ALA A 400 -17.59 -12.59 -6.97
CA ALA A 400 -16.25 -12.89 -6.47
C ALA A 400 -16.21 -14.28 -5.84
N ARG A 401 -17.09 -14.55 -4.87
CA ARG A 401 -17.15 -15.83 -4.16
C ARG A 401 -17.31 -17.02 -5.12
N THR A 402 -18.28 -16.92 -6.02
CA THR A 402 -18.57 -17.98 -6.98
C THR A 402 -17.39 -18.24 -7.92
N THR A 403 -16.78 -17.17 -8.45
CA THR A 403 -15.64 -17.26 -9.37
C THR A 403 -14.41 -17.85 -8.67
N ILE A 404 -14.10 -17.41 -7.45
CA ILE A 404 -12.96 -17.92 -6.67
C ILE A 404 -13.11 -19.41 -6.41
N LEU A 405 -14.23 -19.84 -5.87
CA LEU A 405 -14.47 -21.27 -5.56
C LEU A 405 -14.37 -22.14 -6.82
N ARG A 406 -14.96 -21.67 -7.93
CA ARG A 406 -14.86 -22.33 -9.24
C ARG A 406 -13.40 -22.41 -9.73
N THR A 407 -12.66 -21.31 -9.64
CA THR A 407 -11.26 -21.24 -10.10
C THR A 407 -10.33 -22.11 -9.26
N ILE A 408 -10.46 -22.08 -7.93
CA ILE A 408 -9.67 -22.95 -7.05
C ILE A 408 -9.97 -24.42 -7.38
N LYS A 409 -11.25 -24.80 -7.50
CA LYS A 409 -11.62 -26.17 -7.86
C LYS A 409 -11.05 -26.58 -9.22
N ALA A 410 -11.15 -25.72 -10.22
CA ALA A 410 -10.66 -26.03 -11.57
C ALA A 410 -9.14 -26.21 -11.62
N ARG A 411 -8.39 -25.38 -10.88
CA ARG A 411 -6.91 -25.36 -10.96
C ARG A 411 -6.22 -26.29 -9.96
N THR A 412 -6.87 -26.59 -8.82
CA THR A 412 -6.28 -27.42 -7.75
C THR A 412 -6.95 -28.80 -7.64
N GLY A 413 -8.13 -28.98 -8.23
CA GLY A 413 -8.97 -30.17 -8.04
C GLY A 413 -9.75 -30.18 -6.72
N VAL A 414 -9.57 -29.20 -5.84
CA VAL A 414 -10.20 -29.16 -4.52
C VAL A 414 -11.45 -28.31 -4.52
N ASP A 415 -12.58 -28.89 -4.12
CA ASP A 415 -13.82 -28.15 -3.89
C ASP A 415 -13.86 -27.62 -2.46
N LEU A 416 -13.61 -26.31 -2.30
CA LEU A 416 -13.64 -25.67 -0.98
C LEU A 416 -15.06 -25.43 -0.45
N ALA A 417 -16.07 -25.34 -1.32
CA ALA A 417 -17.41 -24.94 -0.92
C ALA A 417 -18.00 -25.80 0.21
N PRO A 418 -17.92 -27.15 0.18
CA PRO A 418 -18.44 -27.99 1.28
C PRO A 418 -17.56 -27.96 2.54
N LEU A 419 -16.32 -27.45 2.46
CA LEU A 419 -15.38 -27.42 3.57
C LEU A 419 -15.48 -26.13 4.39
N ILE A 420 -16.13 -25.09 3.87
CA ILE A 420 -16.29 -23.81 4.57
C ILE A 420 -17.32 -23.98 5.68
N ALA A 421 -16.85 -24.05 6.93
CA ALA A 421 -17.69 -24.11 8.12
C ALA A 421 -18.17 -22.71 8.56
N HIS A 422 -17.34 -21.70 8.40
CA HIS A 422 -17.68 -20.30 8.70
C HIS A 422 -17.03 -19.36 7.71
N GLU A 423 -17.72 -18.26 7.39
CA GLU A 423 -17.27 -17.24 6.45
C GLU A 423 -17.51 -15.84 7.00
N LEU A 424 -16.49 -15.00 6.95
CA LEU A 424 -16.59 -13.55 7.14
C LEU A 424 -16.12 -12.86 5.86
N THR A 425 -16.68 -11.68 5.58
CA THR A 425 -16.35 -10.92 4.37
C THR A 425 -16.18 -9.45 4.71
N ASN A 426 -15.15 -8.84 4.16
CA ASN A 426 -14.97 -7.38 4.13
C ASN A 426 -15.00 -6.91 2.67
N ASP A 427 -15.64 -5.77 2.44
CA ASP A 427 -15.79 -5.10 1.16
C ASP A 427 -15.34 -3.63 1.26
N PRO A 428 -15.30 -2.84 0.17
CA PRO A 428 -14.89 -1.45 0.23
C PRO A 428 -15.72 -0.57 1.17
N LEU A 429 -16.99 -0.87 1.40
CA LEU A 429 -17.83 -0.16 2.37
C LEU A 429 -17.36 -0.46 3.80
N SER A 430 -17.13 -1.74 4.11
CA SER A 430 -16.59 -2.19 5.40
C SER A 430 -15.23 -1.57 5.70
N TRP A 431 -14.36 -1.50 4.70
CA TRP A 431 -13.04 -0.86 4.83
C TRP A 431 -13.15 0.63 5.14
N ARG A 432 -14.03 1.36 4.44
CA ARG A 432 -14.30 2.77 4.70
C ARG A 432 -14.84 2.99 6.12
N ASP A 433 -15.90 2.29 6.47
CA ASP A 433 -16.67 2.57 7.69
C ASP A 433 -15.90 2.15 8.95
N ARG A 434 -15.18 1.03 8.89
CA ARG A 434 -14.44 0.50 10.02
C ARG A 434 -13.12 1.22 10.27
N PHE A 435 -12.43 1.66 9.21
CA PHE A 435 -11.08 2.23 9.31
C PHE A 435 -10.97 3.68 8.80
N ASN A 436 -12.08 4.34 8.52
CA ASN A 436 -12.12 5.70 7.98
C ASN A 436 -11.26 5.87 6.71
N LEU A 437 -11.24 4.87 5.81
CA LEU A 437 -10.47 4.93 4.58
C LEU A 437 -11.21 5.72 3.51
N ASP A 438 -10.57 6.73 2.95
CA ASP A 438 -11.12 7.45 1.81
C ASP A 438 -11.46 6.47 0.67
N LYS A 439 -12.68 6.54 0.15
CA LYS A 439 -13.21 5.66 -0.90
C LYS A 439 -13.04 4.15 -0.65
N GLY A 440 -12.79 3.74 0.60
CA GLY A 440 -12.49 2.36 0.93
C GLY A 440 -11.19 1.83 0.30
N ALA A 441 -10.29 2.72 -0.16
CA ALA A 441 -9.02 2.36 -0.77
C ALA A 441 -8.07 1.78 0.29
N ILE A 442 -7.79 0.46 0.22
CA ILE A 442 -7.11 -0.27 1.31
C ILE A 442 -5.65 0.12 1.51
N LEU A 443 -5.03 0.77 0.54
CA LEU A 443 -3.63 1.18 0.58
C LEU A 443 -3.47 2.71 0.57
N GLY A 444 -4.57 3.45 0.75
CA GLY A 444 -4.60 4.91 0.70
C GLY A 444 -4.44 5.46 -0.73
N LEU A 445 -3.77 6.60 -0.87
CA LEU A 445 -3.48 7.18 -2.18
C LEU A 445 -2.62 6.25 -3.04
N SER A 446 -2.86 6.24 -4.34
CA SER A 446 -2.07 5.44 -5.31
C SER A 446 -0.58 5.77 -5.23
N HIS A 447 0.25 4.88 -5.77
CA HIS A 447 1.72 5.04 -5.84
C HIS A 447 2.20 5.34 -7.27
N SER A 448 1.33 5.98 -8.08
CA SER A 448 1.73 6.51 -9.38
C SER A 448 2.80 7.57 -9.23
N PHE A 449 3.54 7.87 -10.30
CA PHE A 449 4.66 8.82 -10.28
C PHE A 449 4.31 10.17 -9.62
N PHE A 450 3.10 10.70 -9.87
CA PHE A 450 2.64 11.96 -9.27
C PHE A 450 2.08 11.85 -7.85
N ASN A 451 2.18 10.67 -7.23
CA ASN A 451 1.78 10.41 -5.85
C ASN A 451 2.91 9.81 -4.99
N VAL A 452 4.17 9.98 -5.41
CA VAL A 452 5.34 9.53 -4.67
C VAL A 452 6.31 10.68 -4.43
N LEU A 453 7.27 10.51 -3.54
CA LEU A 453 8.29 11.52 -3.19
C LEU A 453 7.65 12.85 -2.78
N SER A 454 8.16 13.98 -3.27
CA SER A 454 7.61 15.32 -2.98
C SER A 454 6.21 15.58 -3.57
N PHE A 455 5.71 14.71 -4.43
CA PHE A 455 4.32 14.79 -4.94
C PHE A 455 3.33 14.14 -3.98
N ARG A 456 3.79 13.24 -3.09
CA ARG A 456 2.94 12.67 -2.05
C ARG A 456 2.65 13.72 -0.99
N PRO A 457 1.47 13.68 -0.32
CA PRO A 457 1.19 14.58 0.80
C PRO A 457 2.30 14.56 1.84
N SER A 458 2.69 15.74 2.28
CA SER A 458 3.75 15.92 3.27
C SER A 458 3.36 15.32 4.63
N THR A 459 4.37 14.89 5.37
CA THR A 459 4.28 14.51 6.79
C THR A 459 4.00 15.71 7.71
N ARG A 460 4.15 16.95 7.26
CA ARG A 460 3.68 18.15 7.96
C ARG A 460 2.31 18.54 7.45
N ALA A 461 1.38 18.81 8.36
CA ALA A 461 0.03 19.23 7.99
C ALA A 461 0.04 20.62 7.37
N ARG A 462 -0.68 20.78 6.27
CA ARG A 462 -0.75 22.03 5.53
C ARG A 462 -1.77 22.97 6.18
N ARG A 463 -1.36 24.24 6.37
CA ARG A 463 -2.21 25.28 6.94
C ARG A 463 -3.25 25.72 5.90
N PRO A 464 -4.55 25.86 6.27
CA PRO A 464 -5.55 26.50 5.42
C PRO A 464 -5.08 27.89 4.97
N HIS A 465 -5.41 28.27 3.74
CA HIS A 465 -5.01 29.54 3.15
C HIS A 465 -6.19 30.48 2.98
N TRP A 466 -6.00 31.81 3.10
CA TRP A 466 -7.04 32.80 2.88
C TRP A 466 -7.60 32.83 1.46
N LEU A 467 -6.90 32.24 0.49
CA LEU A 467 -7.35 32.03 -0.89
C LEU A 467 -8.21 30.77 -1.05
N ASP A 468 -8.26 29.92 -0.02
CA ASP A 468 -9.05 28.69 -0.07
C ASP A 468 -10.53 29.02 -0.34
N GLY A 469 -11.11 28.35 -1.34
CA GLY A 469 -12.48 28.59 -1.80
C GLY A 469 -12.71 29.86 -2.64
N LYS A 470 -11.66 30.66 -2.93
CA LYS A 470 -11.80 31.88 -3.76
C LYS A 470 -11.33 31.71 -5.21
N LEU A 471 -10.52 30.71 -5.46
CA LEU A 471 -10.04 30.33 -6.79
C LEU A 471 -10.73 29.01 -7.15
N GLY A 472 -11.21 28.83 -8.36
CA GLY A 472 -11.82 27.57 -8.81
C GLY A 472 -10.78 26.46 -9.00
N ALA A 473 -11.18 25.18 -8.99
CA ALA A 473 -10.30 23.99 -9.01
C ALA A 473 -9.48 23.78 -10.31
N GLY A 474 -8.99 24.82 -10.94
CA GLY A 474 -8.27 24.79 -12.22
C GLY A 474 -6.74 24.63 -12.11
N VAL A 475 -6.10 24.32 -13.24
CA VAL A 475 -4.64 24.18 -13.38
C VAL A 475 -3.88 25.41 -12.91
N LEU A 476 -4.40 26.62 -13.17
CA LEU A 476 -3.81 27.87 -12.73
C LEU A 476 -3.80 28.02 -11.20
N GLU A 477 -4.81 27.50 -10.52
CA GLU A 477 -4.88 27.48 -9.06
C GLU A 477 -3.82 26.56 -8.45
N ARG A 478 -3.61 25.38 -9.04
CA ARG A 478 -2.54 24.46 -8.63
C ARG A 478 -1.16 25.08 -8.78
N ILE A 479 -0.92 25.79 -9.88
CA ILE A 479 0.36 26.52 -10.10
C ILE A 479 0.48 27.68 -9.10
N ALA A 480 -0.58 28.48 -8.92
CA ALA A 480 -0.58 29.58 -7.98
C ALA A 480 -0.37 29.11 -6.54
N SER A 481 -1.03 28.01 -6.12
CA SER A 481 -0.82 27.43 -4.78
C SER A 481 0.62 26.97 -4.57
N VAL A 482 1.24 26.33 -5.56
CA VAL A 482 2.64 25.90 -5.48
C VAL A 482 3.58 27.11 -5.37
N VAL A 483 3.37 28.17 -6.15
CA VAL A 483 4.19 29.39 -6.12
C VAL A 483 4.02 30.10 -4.77
N VAL A 484 2.81 30.19 -4.26
CA VAL A 484 2.52 30.78 -2.95
C VAL A 484 3.17 29.97 -1.82
N ASP A 485 3.10 28.64 -1.89
CA ASP A 485 3.71 27.77 -0.88
C ASP A 485 5.24 27.83 -0.89
N VAL A 486 5.85 27.94 -2.06
CA VAL A 486 7.30 28.18 -2.17
C VAL A 486 7.69 29.49 -1.49
N GLY A 487 6.87 30.54 -1.64
CA GLY A 487 7.08 31.83 -0.99
C GLY A 487 6.85 31.83 0.53
N ARG A 488 5.99 30.94 1.04
CA ARG A 488 5.66 30.86 2.48
C ARG A 488 6.68 30.06 3.29
N GLY A 489 7.48 29.19 2.65
CA GLY A 489 8.42 28.34 3.36
C GLY A 489 7.74 27.50 4.46
N LYS A 490 8.27 27.46 5.67
CA LYS A 490 7.68 26.75 6.83
C LYS A 490 6.35 27.34 7.32
N ALA A 491 6.01 28.58 6.96
CA ALA A 491 4.74 29.20 7.38
C ALA A 491 3.50 28.62 6.66
N LYS A 492 3.68 27.73 5.69
CA LYS A 492 2.61 26.96 5.05
C LYS A 492 2.08 25.83 5.91
N ASP A 493 2.84 25.39 6.92
CA ASP A 493 2.54 24.22 7.72
C ASP A 493 1.88 24.60 9.06
N VAL A 494 1.07 23.71 9.60
CA VAL A 494 0.52 23.82 10.95
C VAL A 494 1.57 23.31 11.93
N ARG A 495 2.02 24.17 12.84
CA ARG A 495 2.99 23.80 13.87
C ARG A 495 2.38 22.77 14.83
N GLY A 496 3.16 21.76 15.19
CA GLY A 496 2.74 20.72 16.11
C GLY A 496 1.70 19.75 15.54
N LEU A 497 1.44 19.74 14.20
CA LEU A 497 0.57 18.77 13.56
C LEU A 497 1.30 18.00 12.47
N TYR A 498 1.40 16.69 12.66
CA TYR A 498 2.11 15.79 11.75
C TYR A 498 1.18 14.70 11.22
N MET A 499 1.44 14.26 9.98
CA MET A 499 0.70 13.23 9.26
C MET A 499 1.61 12.02 9.03
N VAL A 500 1.14 10.82 9.38
CA VAL A 500 1.86 9.57 9.17
C VAL A 500 0.90 8.51 8.64
N GLY A 501 1.40 7.49 7.99
CA GLY A 501 0.60 6.38 7.48
C GLY A 501 0.61 6.24 5.96
N ALA A 502 -0.26 5.38 5.44
CA ALA A 502 -0.23 4.91 4.06
C ALA A 502 -0.32 6.03 3.00
N SER A 503 -1.09 7.09 3.25
CA SER A 503 -1.28 8.20 2.30
C SER A 503 -0.27 9.34 2.45
N ALA A 504 0.54 9.36 3.53
CA ALA A 504 1.67 10.26 3.71
C ALA A 504 2.96 9.67 3.10
N HIS A 505 4.02 10.50 2.97
CA HIS A 505 5.35 9.99 2.61
C HIS A 505 5.91 9.10 3.74
N PRO A 506 6.58 7.98 3.45
CA PRO A 506 6.98 7.45 2.14
C PRO A 506 5.93 6.61 1.43
N GLY A 507 4.87 6.15 2.09
CA GLY A 507 3.79 5.41 1.44
C GLY A 507 3.24 4.23 2.23
N THR A 508 2.64 3.27 1.53
CA THR A 508 1.96 2.10 2.10
C THR A 508 2.86 0.89 2.29
N GLY A 509 2.38 -0.07 3.08
CA GLY A 509 3.06 -1.29 3.49
C GLY A 509 3.62 -1.15 4.90
N VAL A 510 3.48 -2.18 5.74
CA VAL A 510 3.88 -2.10 7.16
C VAL A 510 5.32 -1.63 7.34
N PRO A 511 6.34 -2.18 6.64
CA PRO A 511 7.71 -1.73 6.80
C PRO A 511 7.91 -0.26 6.36
N ILE A 512 7.17 0.17 5.33
CA ILE A 512 7.24 1.54 4.81
C ILE A 512 6.56 2.52 5.77
N VAL A 513 5.45 2.11 6.41
CA VAL A 513 4.77 2.92 7.44
C VAL A 513 5.63 3.04 8.70
N LEU A 514 6.38 2.01 9.08
CA LEU A 514 7.37 2.09 10.16
C LEU A 514 8.46 3.12 9.84
N ALA A 515 9.01 3.09 8.62
CA ALA A 515 9.96 4.11 8.17
C ALA A 515 9.32 5.51 8.19
N GLY A 516 8.04 5.65 7.83
CA GLY A 516 7.28 6.91 7.94
C GLY A 516 7.16 7.40 9.39
N GLY A 517 6.90 6.51 10.32
CA GLY A 517 6.88 6.82 11.76
C GLY A 517 8.23 7.36 12.26
N ARG A 518 9.32 6.71 11.84
CA ARG A 518 10.69 7.17 12.12
C ARG A 518 10.95 8.59 11.58
N LEU A 519 10.55 8.87 10.33
CA LEU A 519 10.72 10.18 9.71
C LEU A 519 9.94 11.28 10.44
N VAL A 520 8.71 10.99 10.86
CA VAL A 520 7.90 11.92 11.63
C VAL A 520 8.48 12.16 13.02
N ALA A 521 8.95 11.12 13.71
CA ALA A 521 9.62 11.25 14.98
C ALA A 521 10.87 12.14 14.89
N GLN A 522 11.70 11.94 13.85
CA GLN A 522 12.85 12.78 13.57
C GLN A 522 12.46 14.25 13.35
N GLN A 523 11.40 14.50 12.55
CA GLN A 523 10.91 15.86 12.32
C GLN A 523 10.43 16.57 13.58
N ILE A 524 9.74 15.83 14.46
CA ILE A 524 9.28 16.36 15.76
C ILE A 524 10.48 16.79 16.59
N LEU A 525 11.50 15.93 16.71
CA LEU A 525 12.70 16.23 17.47
C LEU A 525 13.46 17.45 16.90
N GLU A 526 13.62 17.50 15.58
CA GLU A 526 14.24 18.65 14.89
C GLU A 526 13.47 19.96 15.12
N ASP A 527 12.14 19.94 15.10
CA ASP A 527 11.30 21.12 15.34
C ASP A 527 11.33 21.59 16.79
N GLU A 528 11.53 20.67 17.74
CA GLU A 528 11.73 20.97 19.18
C GLU A 528 13.21 21.28 19.52
N GLY A 529 14.09 21.33 18.51
CA GLY A 529 15.52 21.63 18.71
C GLY A 529 16.32 20.51 19.36
N MET A 530 15.82 19.27 19.28
CA MET A 530 16.46 18.08 19.81
C MET A 530 17.09 17.27 18.66
N GLU A 531 18.19 16.58 18.95
CA GLU A 531 18.81 15.66 18.01
C GLU A 531 18.27 14.24 18.21
N ALA A 532 17.95 13.55 17.11
CA ALA A 532 17.50 12.18 17.19
C ALA A 532 18.67 11.25 17.54
N LEU A 533 18.50 10.39 18.55
CA LEU A 533 19.55 9.50 19.08
C LEU A 533 20.13 8.55 18.02
N TRP A 534 19.41 8.29 16.95
CA TRP A 534 19.83 7.42 15.83
C TRP A 534 20.52 8.16 14.68
N THR A 535 20.68 9.50 14.76
CA THR A 535 21.35 10.33 13.73
C THR A 535 22.74 10.84 14.15
N GLY A 536 23.19 10.57 15.38
CA GLY A 536 24.47 11.05 15.92
C GLY A 536 25.71 10.44 15.24
N GLU A 537 26.83 11.19 15.27
CA GLU A 537 28.12 10.75 14.76
C GLU A 537 28.52 9.39 15.37
N GLY A 538 28.67 8.39 14.54
CA GLY A 538 29.03 7.00 14.93
C GLY A 538 27.97 5.95 14.64
N LYS A 539 26.69 6.31 14.42
CA LYS A 539 25.62 5.37 14.02
C LYS A 539 25.22 5.46 12.53
N GLU A 540 25.83 6.33 11.73
CA GLU A 540 25.73 6.32 10.27
C GLU A 540 26.24 4.99 9.62
N SER A 541 26.89 4.14 10.40
CA SER A 541 27.51 2.91 9.92
C SER A 541 26.52 1.83 9.47
N VAL A 542 25.24 1.91 9.85
CA VAL A 542 24.23 0.94 9.38
C VAL A 542 23.74 1.25 7.96
N VAL A 543 23.94 2.49 7.49
CA VAL A 543 23.53 2.93 6.13
C VAL A 543 24.74 3.14 5.21
N LYS A 544 25.95 3.31 5.74
CA LYS A 544 27.19 3.28 4.95
C LYS A 544 27.64 1.82 4.76
N ASP A 545 26.93 1.09 3.91
CA ASP A 545 27.54 -0.07 3.29
C ASP A 545 28.57 0.47 2.27
N GLU A 546 29.86 0.33 2.56
CA GLU A 546 30.96 0.69 1.65
C GLU A 546 30.85 0.00 0.27
N ARG A 547 29.96 -0.99 0.13
CA ARG A 547 29.58 -1.61 -1.13
C ARG A 547 28.74 -0.72 -2.02
N LEU A 548 27.97 0.25 -1.45
CA LEU A 548 27.19 1.21 -2.25
C LEU A 548 28.09 2.23 -2.96
N ASP A 549 29.24 2.58 -2.39
CA ASP A 549 30.24 3.44 -3.05
C ASP A 549 30.93 2.76 -4.24
N ARG A 550 30.79 1.42 -4.37
CA ARG A 550 31.31 0.62 -5.49
C ARG A 550 30.28 0.28 -6.57
N ILE A 551 29.02 0.75 -6.44
CA ILE A 551 28.08 0.71 -7.56
C ILE A 551 28.61 1.71 -8.58
N ASP A 552 29.18 1.19 -9.65
CA ASP A 552 29.88 1.91 -10.73
C ASP A 552 29.25 3.28 -10.98
N LYS A 553 30.02 4.34 -10.80
CA LYS A 553 29.65 5.66 -11.28
C LYS A 553 29.37 5.51 -12.76
N PRO A 554 28.18 5.90 -13.26
CA PRO A 554 27.93 5.80 -14.69
C PRO A 554 29.05 6.55 -15.40
N PHE A 555 29.69 5.94 -16.41
CA PHE A 555 30.90 6.42 -17.10
C PHE A 555 30.75 7.82 -17.74
N TRP A 556 29.53 8.33 -17.81
CA TRP A 556 29.19 9.65 -18.37
C TRP A 556 29.08 10.77 -17.29
N LEU A 557 29.33 10.45 -16.02
CA LEU A 557 29.45 11.42 -14.93
C LEU A 557 30.94 11.72 -14.64
N ASP A 558 31.68 12.15 -15.66
CA ASP A 558 32.95 12.83 -15.43
C ASP A 558 32.67 14.25 -14.94
N ASP A 559 33.33 14.66 -13.86
CA ASP A 559 33.04 15.88 -13.06
C ASP A 559 32.95 17.17 -13.89
N SER A 560 33.59 17.21 -15.06
CA SER A 560 33.58 18.38 -15.94
C SER A 560 32.30 18.54 -16.79
N LYS A 561 31.47 17.49 -16.95
CA LYS A 561 30.26 17.50 -17.79
C LYS A 561 28.95 17.52 -17.01
N SER A 562 29.02 17.42 -15.70
CA SER A 562 27.86 17.34 -14.80
C SER A 562 26.97 18.59 -14.88
N TRP A 563 27.55 19.77 -15.07
CA TRP A 563 26.81 21.04 -15.19
C TRP A 563 25.96 21.12 -16.46
N ILE A 564 26.41 20.54 -17.55
CA ILE A 564 25.67 20.53 -18.84
C ILE A 564 24.40 19.68 -18.68
N PHE A 565 24.50 18.55 -17.95
CA PHE A 565 23.35 17.68 -17.68
C PHE A 565 22.33 18.32 -16.73
N VAL A 566 22.79 19.05 -15.69
CA VAL A 566 21.91 19.80 -14.77
C VAL A 566 21.19 20.92 -15.54
N ILE A 567 21.88 21.66 -16.40
CA ILE A 567 21.27 22.68 -17.27
C ILE A 567 20.25 22.04 -18.23
N PHE A 568 20.58 20.88 -18.81
CA PHE A 568 19.69 20.16 -19.73
C PHE A 568 18.43 19.67 -19.00
N MET A 569 18.56 19.16 -17.77
CA MET A 569 17.43 18.73 -16.96
C MET A 569 16.55 19.91 -16.52
N VAL A 570 17.15 21.02 -16.09
CA VAL A 570 16.40 22.25 -15.72
C VAL A 570 15.67 22.85 -16.92
N MET A 571 16.25 22.77 -18.13
CA MET A 571 15.64 23.25 -19.36
C MET A 571 14.64 22.25 -19.96
N ALA A 572 14.84 20.93 -19.77
CA ALA A 572 13.95 19.90 -20.30
C ALA A 572 12.73 19.66 -19.40
N VAL A 573 12.81 19.92 -18.09
CA VAL A 573 11.69 19.76 -17.15
C VAL A 573 10.43 20.50 -17.61
N PRO A 574 10.45 21.78 -18.03
CA PRO A 574 9.26 22.45 -18.57
C PRO A 574 8.74 21.81 -19.87
N TRP A 575 9.64 21.27 -20.71
CA TRP A 575 9.28 20.61 -21.97
C TRP A 575 8.66 19.23 -21.76
N VAL A 576 9.21 18.45 -20.86
CA VAL A 576 8.68 17.13 -20.48
C VAL A 576 7.32 17.29 -19.78
N PHE A 577 7.19 18.27 -18.88
CA PHE A 577 5.90 18.59 -18.26
C PHE A 577 4.89 19.12 -19.28
N GLY A 578 5.29 19.92 -20.23
CA GLY A 578 4.43 20.41 -21.32
C GLY A 578 3.99 19.29 -22.27
N ALA A 579 4.87 18.39 -22.67
CA ALA A 579 4.57 17.27 -23.57
C ALA A 579 3.67 16.20 -22.88
N MET A 580 3.91 15.91 -21.59
CA MET A 580 3.04 15.00 -20.83
C MET A 580 1.64 15.59 -20.60
N PHE A 581 1.52 16.90 -20.54
CA PHE A 581 0.23 17.59 -20.42
C PHE A 581 -0.60 17.49 -21.74
N TRP A 582 0.07 17.48 -22.90
CA TRP A 582 -0.60 17.36 -24.20
C TRP A 582 -1.00 15.93 -24.57
N TRP A 583 -0.42 14.90 -23.93
CA TRP A 583 -0.74 13.50 -24.23
C TRP A 583 -1.89 12.94 -23.37
N ASN A 584 -2.29 13.63 -22.31
CA ASN A 584 -3.38 13.22 -21.39
C ASN A 584 -4.63 14.13 -21.49
N VAL A 585 -4.75 14.96 -22.51
CA VAL A 585 -5.96 15.65 -22.97
C VAL A 585 -6.41 14.95 -24.27
#